data_7d1a506d6d393ede28eb5dfc96c538a1
#
_entry.id   7d1a506d6d393ede28eb5dfc96c538a1
#
_cell.length_a   1.000
_cell.length_b   1.000
_cell.length_c   1.000
_cell.angle_alpha   90.00
_cell.angle_beta   90.00
_cell.angle_gamma   90.00
#
_symmetry.space_group_name_H-M   'P 1'
#
loop_
_entity.id
_entity.type
_entity.pdbx_description
1 polymer ?
#
loop_
_entity_poly.entity_id
_entity_poly.type
_entity_poly.pdbx_seq_one_letter_code
_entity_poly.pdbx_strand_id
1 'polypeptide(L)'
;PGGQLSNLRQQAIALGLGDRFELIEDCYAAADRMLGRLVKVTPSSKVVGDLALHLVGAGVSPADFEADPAQFDVPDSVIGFLRGELGDPPGGWPEPFRTRALQGRSAEREKVELSDEDRAALKDDRRGTLNRLLFPGPTEEFLAHREAYGDTSVLSTRDFLYGLEPDVEHTARLEQGVTLIIELEAISEPDERGFRNVVTTLNGQLRPVSVRDRSVATDVKVAEKADRSN
;
A
#
# COMPACT_ATOMS: atom_id res chain seq x y z
N PRO A 1 16.03 -5.48 -14.85
CA PRO A 1 15.53 -6.65 -14.14
C PRO A 1 14.11 -6.98 -14.56
N GLY A 2 13.75 -8.30 -14.70
CA GLY A 2 12.45 -8.70 -15.24
C GLY A 2 11.25 -8.16 -14.45
N GLY A 3 11.30 -8.19 -13.14
CA GLY A 3 10.23 -7.66 -12.29
C GLY A 3 10.00 -6.15 -12.46
N GLN A 4 11.05 -5.38 -12.67
CA GLN A 4 10.92 -3.95 -12.94
C GLN A 4 10.22 -3.69 -14.28
N LEU A 5 10.56 -4.44 -15.32
CA LEU A 5 9.94 -4.30 -16.63
C LEU A 5 8.44 -4.63 -16.58
N SER A 6 8.07 -5.72 -15.91
CA SER A 6 6.66 -6.10 -15.74
C SER A 6 5.86 -5.04 -14.99
N ASN A 7 6.41 -4.51 -13.88
CA ASN A 7 5.76 -3.47 -13.10
C ASN A 7 5.61 -2.16 -13.90
N LEU A 8 6.66 -1.74 -14.61
CA LEU A 8 6.63 -0.55 -15.45
C LEU A 8 5.56 -0.65 -16.55
N ARG A 9 5.42 -1.84 -17.15
CA ARG A 9 4.41 -2.08 -18.18
C ARG A 9 2.99 -1.97 -17.63
N GLN A 10 2.74 -2.55 -16.45
CA GLN A 10 1.43 -2.45 -15.79
C GLN A 10 1.11 -0.99 -15.39
N GLN A 11 2.07 -0.26 -14.88
CA GLN A 11 1.91 1.15 -14.57
C GLN A 11 1.63 1.99 -15.83
N ALA A 12 2.34 1.72 -16.94
CA ALA A 12 2.07 2.38 -18.20
C ALA A 12 0.64 2.14 -18.71
N ILE A 13 0.16 0.90 -18.64
CA ILE A 13 -1.22 0.55 -18.99
C ILE A 13 -2.22 1.30 -18.12
N ALA A 14 -2.01 1.31 -16.78
CA ALA A 14 -2.88 2.00 -15.84
C ALA A 14 -2.96 3.52 -16.07
N LEU A 15 -1.88 4.11 -16.58
CA LEU A 15 -1.82 5.53 -16.95
C LEU A 15 -2.31 5.83 -18.40
N GLY A 16 -2.79 4.83 -19.14
CA GLY A 16 -3.20 4.99 -20.53
C GLY A 16 -2.04 5.18 -21.51
N LEU A 17 -0.81 4.81 -21.13
CA LEU A 17 0.41 4.94 -21.92
C LEU A 17 0.89 3.60 -22.50
N GLY A 18 0.07 2.54 -22.44
CA GLY A 18 0.45 1.20 -22.88
C GLY A 18 0.93 1.13 -24.34
N ASP A 19 0.30 1.89 -25.25
CA ASP A 19 0.65 1.96 -26.67
C ASP A 19 1.98 2.69 -26.93
N ARG A 20 2.52 3.38 -25.91
CA ARG A 20 3.77 4.14 -25.98
C ARG A 20 4.89 3.47 -25.19
N PHE A 21 4.79 2.16 -24.96
CA PHE A 21 5.73 1.46 -24.08
C PHE A 21 7.18 1.47 -24.60
N GLU A 22 7.42 1.39 -25.90
CA GLU A 22 8.76 1.51 -26.49
C GLU A 22 9.38 2.88 -26.16
N LEU A 23 8.59 3.95 -26.25
CA LEU A 23 9.06 5.28 -25.86
C LEU A 23 9.37 5.38 -24.37
N ILE A 24 8.60 4.67 -23.53
CA ILE A 24 8.88 4.58 -22.09
C ILE A 24 10.22 3.86 -21.84
N GLU A 25 10.55 2.82 -22.59
CA GLU A 25 11.84 2.12 -22.49
C GLU A 25 13.01 3.04 -22.88
N ASP A 26 12.86 3.83 -23.92
CA ASP A 26 13.87 4.84 -24.32
C ASP A 26 14.02 5.92 -23.25
N CYS A 27 12.92 6.44 -22.73
CA CYS A 27 12.92 7.40 -21.61
C CYS A 27 13.50 6.79 -20.34
N TYR A 28 13.30 5.49 -20.09
CA TYR A 28 13.89 4.79 -18.94
C TYR A 28 15.42 4.76 -19.04
N ALA A 29 15.97 4.49 -20.23
CA ALA A 29 17.41 4.54 -20.46
C ALA A 29 17.98 5.96 -20.26
N ALA A 30 17.24 6.99 -20.67
CA ALA A 30 17.62 8.37 -20.45
C ALA A 30 17.53 8.75 -18.97
N ALA A 31 16.44 8.41 -18.29
CA ALA A 31 16.25 8.62 -16.85
C ALA A 31 17.37 7.96 -16.03
N ASP A 32 17.74 6.72 -16.36
CA ASP A 32 18.84 6.02 -15.72
C ASP A 32 20.17 6.77 -15.83
N ARG A 33 20.46 7.36 -17.00
CA ARG A 33 21.67 8.19 -17.16
C ARG A 33 21.61 9.46 -16.32
N MET A 34 20.48 10.20 -16.39
CA MET A 34 20.29 11.44 -15.64
C MET A 34 20.41 11.23 -14.12
N LEU A 35 19.95 10.08 -13.63
CA LEU A 35 20.02 9.71 -12.21
C LEU A 35 21.36 9.05 -11.79
N GLY A 36 22.37 9.07 -12.68
CA GLY A 36 23.70 8.57 -12.36
C GLY A 36 23.85 7.05 -12.45
N ARG A 37 22.98 6.37 -13.22
CA ARG A 37 22.99 4.91 -13.41
C ARG A 37 22.95 4.16 -12.08
N LEU A 38 22.02 4.57 -11.23
CA LEU A 38 21.88 4.03 -9.88
C LEU A 38 21.62 2.51 -9.89
N VAL A 39 21.96 1.86 -8.80
CA VAL A 39 21.67 0.42 -8.61
C VAL A 39 20.16 0.22 -8.57
N LYS A 40 19.64 -0.64 -9.45
CA LYS A 40 18.21 -0.88 -9.62
C LYS A 40 17.73 -2.01 -8.71
N VAL A 41 17.46 -1.67 -7.48
CA VAL A 41 16.78 -2.50 -6.48
C VAL A 41 15.61 -1.70 -5.90
N THR A 42 14.69 -2.34 -5.22
CA THR A 42 13.61 -1.62 -4.52
C THR A 42 14.20 -0.83 -3.34
N PRO A 43 13.91 0.48 -3.18
CA PRO A 43 12.98 1.32 -3.95
C PRO A 43 13.61 2.09 -5.14
N SER A 44 14.92 2.08 -5.31
CA SER A 44 15.61 2.93 -6.28
C SER A 44 15.21 2.66 -7.74
N SER A 45 14.87 1.42 -8.09
CA SER A 45 14.35 1.09 -9.42
C SER A 45 13.04 1.80 -9.75
N LYS A 46 12.20 2.10 -8.74
CA LYS A 46 10.97 2.85 -8.90
C LYS A 46 11.26 4.29 -9.34
N VAL A 47 12.28 4.93 -8.77
CA VAL A 47 12.67 6.31 -9.12
C VAL A 47 12.92 6.47 -10.62
N VAL A 48 13.65 5.53 -11.22
CA VAL A 48 13.93 5.54 -12.67
C VAL A 48 12.64 5.35 -13.48
N GLY A 49 11.78 4.44 -13.05
CA GLY A 49 10.49 4.18 -13.71
C GLY A 49 9.54 5.36 -13.63
N ASP A 50 9.42 5.99 -12.48
CA ASP A 50 8.57 7.16 -12.26
C ASP A 50 9.01 8.34 -13.16
N LEU A 51 10.33 8.58 -13.26
CA LEU A 51 10.84 9.62 -14.16
C LEU A 51 10.55 9.29 -15.62
N ALA A 52 10.74 8.06 -16.05
CA ALA A 52 10.46 7.65 -17.43
C ALA A 52 8.97 7.81 -17.80
N LEU A 53 8.08 7.36 -16.92
CA LEU A 53 6.63 7.51 -17.09
C LEU A 53 6.20 8.99 -17.12
N HIS A 54 6.81 9.81 -16.26
CA HIS A 54 6.55 11.24 -16.21
C HIS A 54 6.92 11.93 -17.52
N LEU A 55 8.13 11.68 -18.05
CA LEU A 55 8.59 12.26 -19.31
C LEU A 55 7.63 11.94 -20.47
N VAL A 56 7.20 10.68 -20.58
CA VAL A 56 6.27 10.25 -21.63
C VAL A 56 4.88 10.83 -21.42
N GLY A 57 4.39 10.83 -20.18
CA GLY A 57 3.06 11.35 -19.81
C GLY A 57 2.95 12.86 -20.04
N ALA A 58 3.98 13.61 -19.67
CA ALA A 58 4.07 15.06 -19.88
C ALA A 58 4.45 15.46 -21.32
N GLY A 59 4.87 14.51 -22.16
CA GLY A 59 5.34 14.79 -23.53
C GLY A 59 6.63 15.60 -23.58
N VAL A 60 7.47 15.48 -22.56
CA VAL A 60 8.74 16.21 -22.43
C VAL A 60 9.89 15.35 -22.96
N SER A 61 10.73 15.93 -23.82
CA SER A 61 11.91 15.22 -24.31
C SER A 61 12.94 15.03 -23.16
N PRO A 62 13.63 13.89 -23.08
CA PRO A 62 14.68 13.69 -22.09
C PRO A 62 15.77 14.77 -22.12
N ALA A 63 16.10 15.29 -23.32
CA ALA A 63 17.13 16.30 -23.47
C ALA A 63 16.71 17.66 -22.90
N ASP A 64 15.47 18.09 -23.15
CA ASP A 64 14.94 19.35 -22.62
C ASP A 64 14.81 19.27 -21.10
N PHE A 65 14.35 18.14 -20.58
CA PHE A 65 14.26 17.90 -19.14
C PHE A 65 15.64 17.92 -18.46
N GLU A 66 16.64 17.26 -19.05
CA GLU A 66 18.01 17.23 -18.53
C GLU A 66 18.65 18.61 -18.53
N ALA A 67 18.34 19.44 -19.56
CA ALA A 67 18.87 20.79 -19.69
C ALA A 67 18.35 21.72 -18.59
N ASP A 68 17.06 21.71 -18.28
CA ASP A 68 16.46 22.55 -17.26
C ASP A 68 15.32 21.85 -16.49
N PRO A 69 15.64 20.92 -15.59
CA PRO A 69 14.63 20.19 -14.84
C PRO A 69 13.82 21.06 -13.87
N ALA A 70 14.28 22.28 -13.57
CA ALA A 70 13.56 23.18 -12.67
C ALA A 70 12.26 23.75 -13.26
N GLN A 71 12.15 23.78 -14.59
CA GLN A 71 10.96 24.26 -15.29
C GLN A 71 9.81 23.24 -15.32
N PHE A 72 10.09 22.00 -14.95
CA PHE A 72 9.10 20.91 -15.02
C PHE A 72 8.66 20.49 -13.62
N ASP A 73 7.46 19.93 -13.56
CA ASP A 73 7.03 19.19 -12.40
C ASP A 73 7.82 17.87 -12.32
N VAL A 74 8.56 17.67 -11.24
CA VAL A 74 9.44 16.50 -11.07
C VAL A 74 8.79 15.56 -10.06
N PRO A 75 8.66 14.25 -10.36
CA PRO A 75 8.04 13.31 -9.44
C PRO A 75 8.69 13.33 -8.05
N ASP A 76 7.87 13.26 -7.00
CA ASP A 76 8.33 13.29 -5.60
C ASP A 76 9.37 12.22 -5.28
N SER A 77 9.23 11.02 -5.87
CA SER A 77 10.21 9.95 -5.71
C SER A 77 11.59 10.32 -6.26
N VAL A 78 11.64 11.11 -7.34
CA VAL A 78 12.89 11.62 -7.93
C VAL A 78 13.49 12.71 -7.03
N ILE A 79 12.66 13.63 -6.56
CA ILE A 79 13.09 14.67 -5.63
C ILE A 79 13.60 14.06 -4.33
N GLY A 80 12.87 13.10 -3.75
CA GLY A 80 13.28 12.37 -2.54
C GLY A 80 14.61 11.65 -2.72
N PHE A 81 14.81 10.97 -3.86
CA PHE A 81 16.11 10.38 -4.19
C PHE A 81 17.22 11.43 -4.22
N LEU A 82 17.05 12.53 -4.94
CA LEU A 82 18.05 13.59 -5.08
C LEU A 82 18.35 14.32 -3.76
N ARG A 83 17.42 14.32 -2.81
CA ARG A 83 17.63 14.79 -1.42
C ARG A 83 18.39 13.79 -0.55
N GLY A 84 18.52 12.54 -0.98
CA GLY A 84 19.19 11.48 -0.21
C GLY A 84 18.28 10.70 0.72
N GLU A 85 16.96 10.72 0.52
CA GLU A 85 16.00 9.94 1.32
C GLU A 85 16.22 8.42 1.20
N LEU A 86 16.81 7.98 0.08
CA LEU A 86 17.22 6.59 -0.14
C LEU A 86 18.69 6.32 0.23
N GLY A 87 19.35 7.26 0.89
CA GLY A 87 20.78 7.23 1.17
C GLY A 87 21.63 7.78 0.03
N ASP A 88 22.94 7.86 0.24
CA ASP A 88 23.86 8.38 -0.76
C ASP A 88 24.22 7.31 -1.80
N PRO A 89 24.16 7.62 -3.09
CA PRO A 89 24.51 6.64 -4.13
C PRO A 89 26.03 6.33 -4.09
N PRO A 90 26.42 5.06 -4.19
CA PRO A 90 27.85 4.68 -4.12
C PRO A 90 28.73 5.33 -5.20
N GLY A 91 28.14 5.69 -6.35
CA GLY A 91 28.82 6.37 -7.45
C GLY A 91 28.87 7.89 -7.31
N GLY A 92 28.37 8.44 -6.23
CA GLY A 92 28.19 9.89 -6.04
C GLY A 92 26.90 10.39 -6.71
N TRP A 93 26.65 11.68 -6.49
CA TRP A 93 25.46 12.33 -7.02
C TRP A 93 25.60 12.70 -8.51
N PRO A 94 24.52 12.62 -9.31
CA PRO A 94 24.56 12.97 -10.73
C PRO A 94 24.59 14.50 -10.91
N GLU A 95 25.75 15.10 -10.73
CA GLU A 95 25.93 16.55 -10.96
C GLU A 95 26.26 16.87 -12.44
N PRO A 96 25.82 17.99 -13.00
CA PRO A 96 25.07 19.10 -12.34
C PRO A 96 23.54 18.88 -12.33
N PHE A 97 23.04 17.73 -12.75
CA PHE A 97 21.60 17.47 -12.84
C PHE A 97 20.90 17.62 -11.46
N ARG A 98 21.48 17.02 -10.40
CA ARG A 98 20.94 17.13 -9.05
C ARG A 98 20.76 18.58 -8.61
N THR A 99 21.80 19.40 -8.76
CA THR A 99 21.75 20.81 -8.37
C THR A 99 20.64 21.56 -9.12
N ARG A 100 20.50 21.32 -10.43
CA ARG A 100 19.46 21.94 -11.26
C ARG A 100 18.05 21.44 -10.90
N ALA A 101 17.88 20.17 -10.70
CA ALA A 101 16.59 19.57 -10.34
C ALA A 101 16.09 20.00 -8.95
N LEU A 102 17.00 20.31 -8.03
CA LEU A 102 16.66 20.82 -6.69
C LEU A 102 16.58 22.35 -6.62
N GLN A 103 16.83 23.08 -7.71
CA GLN A 103 16.74 24.51 -7.72
C GLN A 103 15.33 24.99 -7.37
N GLY A 104 15.21 25.86 -6.39
CA GLY A 104 13.93 26.33 -5.87
C GLY A 104 13.17 25.33 -4.99
N ARG A 105 13.75 24.15 -4.71
CA ARG A 105 13.22 23.12 -3.82
C ARG A 105 14.14 22.95 -2.60
N SER A 106 13.58 22.57 -1.45
CA SER A 106 14.44 22.23 -0.30
C SER A 106 15.38 21.09 -0.68
N ALA A 107 16.68 21.28 -0.51
CA ALA A 107 17.69 20.23 -0.70
C ALA A 107 17.94 19.41 0.57
N GLU A 108 17.31 19.81 1.69
CA GLU A 108 17.47 19.11 2.95
C GLU A 108 16.65 17.83 2.98
N ARG A 109 17.29 16.78 3.46
CA ARG A 109 16.62 15.53 3.80
C ARG A 109 15.69 15.78 4.97
N GLU A 110 14.45 15.37 4.86
CA GLU A 110 13.52 15.38 5.97
C GLU A 110 14.05 14.46 7.08
N LYS A 111 14.42 15.04 8.22
CA LYS A 111 14.86 14.28 9.38
C LYS A 111 13.64 13.93 10.22
N VAL A 112 13.37 12.64 10.33
CA VAL A 112 12.38 12.16 11.31
C VAL A 112 13.02 12.28 12.70
N GLU A 113 12.56 13.25 13.48
CA GLU A 113 12.94 13.38 14.89
C GLU A 113 11.93 12.63 15.74
N LEU A 114 12.45 11.74 16.59
CA LEU A 114 11.61 11.03 17.56
C LEU A 114 11.18 12.00 18.66
N SER A 115 9.89 12.11 18.89
CA SER A 115 9.35 12.81 20.05
C SER A 115 9.70 12.08 21.36
N ASP A 116 9.59 12.75 22.50
CA ASP A 116 9.77 12.12 23.81
C ASP A 116 8.69 11.04 24.05
N GLU A 117 7.49 11.23 23.52
CA GLU A 117 6.39 10.27 23.54
C GLU A 117 6.75 9.01 22.74
N ASP A 118 7.32 9.17 21.53
CA ASP A 118 7.78 8.02 20.74
C ASP A 118 8.90 7.26 21.43
N ARG A 119 9.83 7.98 22.09
CA ARG A 119 10.92 7.36 22.86
C ARG A 119 10.40 6.57 24.05
N ALA A 120 9.35 7.05 24.72
CA ALA A 120 8.69 6.33 25.79
C ALA A 120 7.93 5.09 25.23
N ALA A 121 7.13 5.27 24.19
CA ALA A 121 6.36 4.20 23.57
C ALA A 121 7.25 3.07 23.01
N LEU A 122 8.47 3.38 22.53
CA LEU A 122 9.46 2.38 22.10
C LEU A 122 9.92 1.45 23.21
N LYS A 123 9.78 1.84 24.48
CA LYS A 123 10.13 0.99 25.64
C LYS A 123 8.99 0.04 25.99
N ASP A 124 7.76 0.47 25.82
CA ASP A 124 6.55 -0.29 26.20
C ASP A 124 6.06 -1.18 25.05
N ASP A 125 5.88 -0.63 23.85
CA ASP A 125 5.52 -1.35 22.63
C ASP A 125 6.45 -0.99 21.50
N ARG A 126 7.61 -1.59 21.49
CA ARG A 126 8.63 -1.32 20.45
C ARG A 126 8.15 -1.65 19.04
N ARG A 127 7.45 -2.78 18.87
CA ARG A 127 7.03 -3.25 17.54
C ARG A 127 5.93 -2.37 16.95
N GLY A 128 4.88 -2.08 17.71
CA GLY A 128 3.80 -1.21 17.25
C GLY A 128 4.30 0.20 16.97
N THR A 129 5.14 0.74 17.85
CA THR A 129 5.73 2.07 17.65
C THR A 129 6.61 2.14 16.40
N LEU A 130 7.50 1.14 16.17
CA LEU A 130 8.30 1.10 14.95
C LEU A 130 7.43 0.95 13.70
N ASN A 131 6.39 0.13 13.73
CA ASN A 131 5.48 0.00 12.61
C ASN A 131 4.81 1.32 12.28
N ARG A 132 4.30 2.04 13.28
CA ARG A 132 3.68 3.36 13.12
C ARG A 132 4.64 4.40 12.56
N LEU A 133 5.90 4.42 13.04
CA LEU A 133 6.89 5.40 12.61
C LEU A 133 7.46 5.12 11.21
N LEU A 134 7.68 3.84 10.88
CA LEU A 134 8.31 3.44 9.62
C LEU A 134 7.30 3.18 8.49
N PHE A 135 6.09 2.77 8.84
CA PHE A 135 5.04 2.36 7.91
C PHE A 135 3.67 2.89 8.36
N PRO A 136 3.47 4.24 8.44
CA PRO A 136 2.23 4.81 9.00
C PRO A 136 0.99 4.34 8.26
N GLY A 137 0.93 4.43 6.95
CA GLY A 137 -0.23 4.03 6.15
C GLY A 137 -0.61 2.55 6.34
N PRO A 138 0.30 1.57 6.06
CA PRO A 138 0.01 0.15 6.30
C PRO A 138 -0.36 -0.17 7.75
N THR A 139 0.19 0.55 8.74
CA THR A 139 -0.14 0.35 10.15
C THR A 139 -1.55 0.83 10.46
N GLU A 140 -1.95 1.98 9.93
CA GLU A 140 -3.30 2.51 10.08
C GLU A 140 -4.34 1.57 9.46
N GLU A 141 -4.11 1.08 8.24
CA GLU A 141 -4.96 0.09 7.58
C GLU A 141 -5.10 -1.20 8.40
N PHE A 142 -3.99 -1.69 8.96
CA PHE A 142 -3.98 -2.88 9.82
C PHE A 142 -4.79 -2.66 11.11
N LEU A 143 -4.63 -1.52 11.75
CA LEU A 143 -5.37 -1.20 12.97
C LEU A 143 -6.87 -1.04 12.70
N ALA A 144 -7.24 -0.37 11.61
CA ALA A 144 -8.63 -0.24 11.17
C ALA A 144 -9.25 -1.62 10.85
N HIS A 145 -8.48 -2.51 10.22
CA HIS A 145 -8.94 -3.89 9.99
C HIS A 145 -9.16 -4.65 11.31
N ARG A 146 -8.24 -4.53 12.26
CA ARG A 146 -8.40 -5.16 13.58
C ARG A 146 -9.58 -4.61 14.38
N GLU A 147 -9.84 -3.32 14.28
CA GLU A 147 -11.01 -2.70 14.92
C GLU A 147 -12.32 -3.23 14.31
N ALA A 148 -12.36 -3.37 12.98
CA ALA A 148 -13.56 -3.82 12.27
C ALA A 148 -13.86 -5.32 12.43
N TYR A 149 -12.83 -6.17 12.50
CA TYR A 149 -12.96 -7.63 12.43
C TYR A 149 -12.41 -8.37 13.66
N GLY A 150 -11.77 -7.67 14.59
CA GLY A 150 -11.10 -8.29 15.73
C GLY A 150 -9.76 -8.94 15.33
N ASP A 151 -9.30 -9.90 16.16
CA ASP A 151 -8.05 -10.61 15.90
C ASP A 151 -8.26 -11.79 14.95
N THR A 152 -8.00 -11.56 13.66
CA THR A 152 -8.10 -12.59 12.63
C THR A 152 -6.92 -13.56 12.59
N SER A 153 -5.90 -13.39 13.45
CA SER A 153 -4.73 -14.29 13.49
C SER A 153 -5.06 -15.71 13.97
N VAL A 154 -6.24 -15.89 14.56
CA VAL A 154 -6.77 -17.18 14.98
C VAL A 154 -7.28 -18.05 13.82
N LEU A 155 -7.49 -17.43 12.65
CA LEU A 155 -7.95 -18.13 11.46
C LEU A 155 -6.78 -18.79 10.70
N SER A 156 -7.06 -19.89 10.01
CA SER A 156 -6.11 -20.44 9.05
C SER A 156 -5.91 -19.47 7.88
N THR A 157 -4.77 -19.53 7.21
CA THR A 157 -4.52 -18.71 6.01
C THR A 157 -5.58 -18.94 4.94
N ARG A 158 -6.06 -20.18 4.78
CA ARG A 158 -7.12 -20.53 3.84
C ARG A 158 -8.43 -19.83 4.21
N ASP A 159 -8.86 -19.95 5.46
CA ASP A 159 -10.12 -19.37 5.93
C ASP A 159 -10.09 -17.84 5.87
N PHE A 160 -8.93 -17.23 6.14
CA PHE A 160 -8.75 -15.79 6.03
C PHE A 160 -8.86 -15.30 4.58
N LEU A 161 -8.30 -16.04 3.61
CA LEU A 161 -8.27 -15.63 2.19
C LEU A 161 -9.54 -15.98 1.42
N TYR A 162 -10.17 -17.10 1.72
CA TYR A 162 -11.29 -17.64 0.94
C TYR A 162 -12.62 -17.66 1.70
N GLY A 163 -12.59 -17.42 3.01
CA GLY A 163 -13.77 -17.50 3.87
C GLY A 163 -14.19 -18.95 4.17
N LEU A 164 -15.42 -19.07 4.67
CA LEU A 164 -16.01 -20.37 4.97
C LEU A 164 -16.56 -20.99 3.69
N GLU A 165 -16.25 -22.26 3.46
CA GLU A 165 -16.78 -23.05 2.34
C GLU A 165 -17.92 -23.97 2.85
N PRO A 166 -19.01 -24.15 2.07
CA PRO A 166 -20.05 -25.12 2.41
C PRO A 166 -19.50 -26.54 2.50
N ASP A 167 -20.08 -27.36 3.35
CA ASP A 167 -19.72 -28.77 3.55
C ASP A 167 -18.26 -29.02 4.01
N VAL A 168 -17.61 -27.96 4.54
CA VAL A 168 -16.25 -28.04 5.08
C VAL A 168 -16.23 -27.62 6.55
N GLU A 169 -15.59 -28.45 7.37
CA GLU A 169 -15.32 -28.11 8.77
C GLU A 169 -14.12 -27.16 8.86
N HIS A 170 -14.35 -25.98 9.42
CA HIS A 170 -13.33 -24.97 9.69
C HIS A 170 -13.01 -24.92 11.18
N THR A 171 -11.75 -24.76 11.53
CA THR A 171 -11.33 -24.70 12.94
C THR A 171 -10.61 -23.38 13.24
N ALA A 172 -11.05 -22.71 14.28
CA ALA A 172 -10.37 -21.53 14.84
C ALA A 172 -9.91 -21.82 16.27
N ARG A 173 -8.61 -21.70 16.53
CA ARG A 173 -8.05 -21.84 17.87
C ARG A 173 -7.96 -20.47 18.52
N LEU A 174 -8.85 -20.18 19.47
CA LEU A 174 -8.92 -18.87 20.14
C LEU A 174 -7.81 -18.72 21.18
N GLU A 175 -7.58 -19.78 21.96
CA GLU A 175 -6.53 -19.84 22.98
C GLU A 175 -6.15 -21.30 23.27
N GLN A 176 -5.22 -21.52 24.17
CA GLN A 176 -4.79 -22.88 24.52
C GLN A 176 -5.97 -23.68 25.11
N GLY A 177 -6.34 -24.76 24.45
CA GLY A 177 -7.45 -25.63 24.86
C GLY A 177 -8.84 -25.16 24.41
N VAL A 178 -8.96 -24.00 23.74
CA VAL A 178 -10.23 -23.49 23.21
C VAL A 178 -10.20 -23.47 21.70
N THR A 179 -10.89 -24.42 21.10
CA THR A 179 -11.04 -24.56 19.65
C THR A 179 -12.50 -24.44 19.28
N LEU A 180 -12.81 -23.62 18.29
CA LEU A 180 -14.13 -23.56 17.66
C LEU A 180 -14.12 -24.39 16.39
N ILE A 181 -15.17 -25.16 16.22
CA ILE A 181 -15.49 -25.87 14.98
C ILE A 181 -16.65 -25.13 14.33
N ILE A 182 -16.46 -24.73 13.11
CA ILE A 182 -17.39 -23.88 12.37
C ILE A 182 -17.73 -24.55 11.04
N GLU A 183 -19.00 -24.70 10.72
CA GLU A 183 -19.49 -25.19 9.45
C GLU A 183 -20.45 -24.14 8.86
N LEU A 184 -20.35 -23.88 7.57
CA LEU A 184 -21.23 -22.96 6.86
C LEU A 184 -22.43 -23.74 6.30
N GLU A 185 -23.63 -23.43 6.80
CA GLU A 185 -24.88 -24.07 6.37
C GLU A 185 -25.52 -23.32 5.19
N ALA A 186 -25.62 -22.00 5.30
CA ALA A 186 -26.25 -21.19 4.25
C ALA A 186 -25.85 -19.70 4.36
N ILE A 187 -25.91 -19.03 3.22
CA ILE A 187 -25.83 -17.57 3.13
C ILE A 187 -27.05 -17.08 2.36
N SER A 188 -27.86 -16.18 2.96
CA SER A 188 -29.01 -15.59 2.29
C SER A 188 -28.59 -14.57 1.23
N GLU A 189 -29.52 -14.26 0.31
CA GLU A 189 -29.43 -13.03 -0.47
C GLU A 189 -29.44 -11.80 0.44
N PRO A 190 -28.86 -10.66 0.00
CA PRO A 190 -28.90 -9.44 0.79
C PRO A 190 -30.31 -8.88 0.89
N ASP A 191 -30.68 -8.38 2.06
CA ASP A 191 -31.92 -7.64 2.25
C ASP A 191 -31.82 -6.22 1.67
N GLU A 192 -32.90 -5.43 1.76
CA GLU A 192 -32.97 -4.06 1.27
C GLU A 192 -31.96 -3.10 1.94
N ARG A 193 -31.42 -3.50 3.10
CA ARG A 193 -30.37 -2.77 3.85
C ARG A 193 -28.97 -3.27 3.54
N GLY A 194 -28.85 -4.27 2.66
CA GLY A 194 -27.58 -4.89 2.32
C GLY A 194 -27.03 -5.85 3.38
N PHE A 195 -27.90 -6.43 4.23
CA PHE A 195 -27.49 -7.45 5.18
C PHE A 195 -27.81 -8.85 4.64
N ARG A 196 -26.89 -9.78 4.88
CA ARG A 196 -27.07 -11.21 4.65
C ARG A 196 -27.14 -11.94 5.98
N ASN A 197 -27.96 -12.97 6.05
CA ASN A 197 -27.90 -13.92 7.15
C ASN A 197 -26.95 -15.04 6.76
N VAL A 198 -25.86 -15.15 7.52
CA VAL A 198 -24.90 -16.25 7.43
C VAL A 198 -25.29 -17.25 8.53
N VAL A 199 -25.74 -18.43 8.13
CA VAL A 199 -26.14 -19.49 9.03
C VAL A 199 -24.97 -20.44 9.17
N THR A 200 -24.43 -20.56 10.37
CA THR A 200 -23.31 -21.44 10.68
C THR A 200 -23.68 -22.39 11.82
N THR A 201 -23.02 -23.54 11.84
CA THR A 201 -22.96 -24.39 13.02
C THR A 201 -21.66 -24.10 13.76
N LEU A 202 -21.74 -23.80 15.04
CA LEU A 202 -20.61 -23.52 15.91
C LEU A 202 -20.56 -24.55 17.04
N ASN A 203 -19.57 -25.42 17.05
CA ASN A 203 -19.47 -26.56 17.97
C ASN A 203 -20.80 -27.38 18.03
N GLY A 204 -21.40 -27.65 16.88
CA GLY A 204 -22.66 -28.36 16.76
C GLY A 204 -23.92 -27.56 17.10
N GLN A 205 -23.81 -26.26 17.36
CA GLN A 205 -24.97 -25.40 17.63
C GLN A 205 -25.20 -24.43 16.50
N LEU A 206 -26.42 -24.37 15.98
CA LEU A 206 -26.81 -23.44 14.93
C LEU A 206 -26.70 -21.99 15.42
N ARG A 207 -26.01 -21.15 14.64
CA ARG A 207 -25.74 -19.74 14.93
C ARG A 207 -25.94 -18.89 13.69
N PRO A 208 -27.12 -18.31 13.49
CA PRO A 208 -27.33 -17.32 12.43
C PRO A 208 -26.69 -15.99 12.85
N VAL A 209 -25.93 -15.38 11.94
CA VAL A 209 -25.30 -14.08 12.13
C VAL A 209 -25.71 -13.17 10.97
N SER A 210 -26.21 -11.96 11.28
CA SER A 210 -26.50 -10.97 10.28
C SER A 210 -25.24 -10.13 9.99
N VAL A 211 -24.77 -10.16 8.75
CA VAL A 211 -23.53 -9.51 8.30
C VAL A 211 -23.87 -8.54 7.17
N ARG A 212 -23.29 -7.33 7.22
CA ARG A 212 -23.45 -6.38 6.13
C ARG A 212 -22.58 -6.77 4.94
N ASP A 213 -23.21 -6.95 3.79
CA ASP A 213 -22.51 -7.15 2.51
C ASP A 213 -22.04 -5.79 1.97
N ARG A 214 -20.73 -5.57 2.02
CA ARG A 214 -20.12 -4.31 1.56
C ARG A 214 -20.03 -4.19 0.03
N SER A 215 -20.27 -5.28 -0.70
CA SER A 215 -20.32 -5.28 -2.16
C SER A 215 -21.65 -4.74 -2.72
N VAL A 216 -22.69 -4.68 -1.86
CA VAL A 216 -24.01 -4.19 -2.25
C VAL A 216 -24.17 -2.73 -1.87
N ALA A 217 -24.37 -1.88 -2.89
CA ALA A 217 -24.73 -0.48 -2.67
C ALA A 217 -26.20 -0.40 -2.20
N THR A 218 -26.43 0.28 -1.08
CA THR A 218 -27.78 0.51 -0.55
C THR A 218 -28.00 1.99 -0.33
N ASP A 219 -29.15 2.49 -0.76
CA ASP A 219 -29.57 3.89 -0.52
C ASP A 219 -30.17 4.09 0.88
N VAL A 220 -30.32 3.03 1.66
CA VAL A 220 -30.91 3.08 2.99
C VAL A 220 -29.89 3.57 4.00
N LYS A 221 -30.14 4.74 4.61
CA LYS A 221 -29.35 5.23 5.74
C LYS A 221 -29.49 4.28 6.92
N VAL A 222 -28.41 3.63 7.30
CA VAL A 222 -28.36 2.83 8.53
C VAL A 222 -28.34 3.80 9.72
N ALA A 223 -29.29 3.63 10.65
CA ALA A 223 -29.27 4.41 11.88
C ALA A 223 -27.98 4.13 12.66
N GLU A 224 -27.34 5.19 13.14
CA GLU A 224 -26.16 5.06 14.01
C GLU A 224 -26.55 4.24 15.26
N LYS A 225 -25.68 3.29 15.64
CA LYS A 225 -25.84 2.59 16.91
C LYS A 225 -25.75 3.60 18.04
N ALA A 226 -26.70 3.56 18.97
CA ALA A 226 -26.63 4.35 20.20
C ALA A 226 -25.31 4.05 20.91
N ASP A 227 -24.63 5.12 21.32
CA ASP A 227 -23.38 5.00 22.09
C ASP A 227 -23.65 4.27 23.42
N ARG A 228 -22.85 3.29 23.75
CA ARG A 228 -23.01 2.50 24.99
C ARG A 228 -22.63 3.26 26.26
N SER A 229 -22.26 4.54 26.13
CA SER A 229 -21.87 5.41 27.26
C SER A 229 -23.01 6.21 27.88
N ASN A 230 -24.29 5.92 27.52
CA ASN A 230 -25.48 6.47 28.20
C ASN A 230 -26.29 5.36 28.85
#